data_ad2c1c35b827b624be0b15f27f1aa897
#
_entry.id   ad2c1c35b827b624be0b15f27f1aa897
#
_cell.length_a   1.000
_cell.length_b   1.000
_cell.length_c   1.000
_cell.angle_alpha   90.00
_cell.angle_beta   90.00
_cell.angle_gamma   90.00
#
_symmetry.space_group_name_H-M   'P 1'
#
loop_
_entity.id
_entity.type
_entity.pdbx_description
1 polymer ?
#
loop_
_entity_poly.entity_id
_entity_poly.type
_entity_poly.pdbx_seq_one_letter_code
_entity_poly.pdbx_strand_id
1 'polypeptide(L)'
;VKISDDSGNAVSVTDNRLDVNAAITVASDTIDIGDVEIKGHASLDEGNNASIGTSATQLTASDTPCKHVDIMAAIANTGIIYIGGAGVAVTTGIALYAGDVYSLDIENVNLLYGIASVDTEDVQWVYYV
;
A
#
# COMPACT_ATOMS: atom_id res chain seq x y z
N VAL A 1 -22.53 1.12 40.49
CA VAL A 1 -21.64 -0.04 40.57
C VAL A 1 -20.20 0.44 40.41
N LYS A 2 -19.38 0.10 41.36
CA LYS A 2 -17.94 0.37 41.29
C LYS A 2 -17.26 -0.89 40.73
N ILE A 3 -16.64 -0.78 39.59
CA ILE A 3 -15.79 -1.84 39.02
C ILE A 3 -14.35 -1.52 39.39
N SER A 4 -13.67 -2.40 40.08
CA SER A 4 -12.27 -2.25 40.44
C SER A 4 -11.53 -3.55 40.20
N ASP A 5 -10.22 -3.46 39.92
CA ASP A 5 -9.34 -4.64 39.86
C ASP A 5 -9.05 -5.18 41.27
N ASP A 6 -8.37 -6.33 41.35
CA ASP A 6 -7.98 -6.97 42.62
C ASP A 6 -7.01 -6.11 43.47
N SER A 7 -6.44 -5.09 42.86
CA SER A 7 -5.55 -4.10 43.52
C SER A 7 -6.31 -2.86 43.99
N GLY A 8 -7.64 -2.81 43.78
CA GLY A 8 -8.50 -1.71 44.20
C GLY A 8 -8.51 -0.49 43.28
N ASN A 9 -7.92 -0.57 42.11
CA ASN A 9 -7.95 0.52 41.13
C ASN A 9 -9.36 0.62 40.51
N ALA A 10 -9.92 1.81 40.56
CA ALA A 10 -11.23 2.06 39.99
C ALA A 10 -11.13 2.29 38.47
N VAL A 11 -12.07 1.71 37.73
CA VAL A 11 -12.26 2.04 36.33
C VAL A 11 -12.94 3.40 36.25
N SER A 12 -12.34 4.33 35.54
CA SER A 12 -12.92 5.64 35.32
C SER A 12 -13.89 5.61 34.13
N VAL A 13 -15.07 6.16 34.34
CA VAL A 13 -16.05 6.38 33.26
C VAL A 13 -16.27 7.89 33.18
N THR A 14 -15.83 8.49 32.06
CA THR A 14 -16.01 9.89 31.75
C THR A 14 -16.93 10.00 30.52
N ASP A 15 -17.95 10.84 30.62
CA ASP A 15 -18.91 11.10 29.52
C ASP A 15 -19.58 9.85 28.94
N ASN A 16 -19.99 8.91 29.79
CA ASN A 16 -20.55 7.60 29.43
C ASN A 16 -19.60 6.71 28.58
N ARG A 17 -18.31 7.00 28.61
CA ARG A 17 -17.29 6.20 27.94
C ARG A 17 -16.41 5.51 28.97
N LEU A 18 -16.20 4.23 28.78
CA LEU A 18 -15.25 3.46 29.56
C LEU A 18 -13.86 3.62 28.92
N ASP A 19 -12.97 4.37 29.58
CA ASP A 19 -11.58 4.42 29.17
C ASP A 19 -10.85 3.18 29.68
N VAL A 20 -10.69 2.19 28.82
CA VAL A 20 -9.90 1.00 29.09
C VAL A 20 -8.53 1.17 28.46
N ASN A 21 -7.56 1.58 29.24
CA ASN A 21 -6.15 1.57 28.85
C ASN A 21 -5.51 0.24 29.28
N ALA A 22 -6.06 -0.87 28.82
CA ALA A 22 -5.59 -2.20 29.14
C ALA A 22 -5.24 -2.95 27.85
N ALA A 23 -4.17 -3.75 27.91
CA ALA A 23 -3.94 -4.76 26.90
C ALA A 23 -5.09 -5.80 26.99
N ILE A 24 -5.97 -5.83 26.01
CA ILE A 24 -7.03 -6.82 25.94
C ILE A 24 -6.40 -8.14 25.49
N THR A 25 -6.21 -9.06 26.44
CA THR A 25 -5.85 -10.44 26.10
C THR A 25 -7.13 -11.19 25.82
N VAL A 26 -7.39 -11.53 24.58
CA VAL A 26 -8.55 -12.33 24.19
C VAL A 26 -8.20 -13.80 24.33
N ALA A 27 -8.84 -14.45 25.28
CA ALA A 27 -8.68 -15.89 25.54
C ALA A 27 -9.71 -16.77 24.78
N SER A 28 -10.50 -16.21 23.88
CA SER A 28 -11.61 -16.89 23.20
C SER A 28 -11.77 -16.44 21.74
N ASP A 29 -12.38 -17.28 20.95
CA ASP A 29 -12.40 -17.29 19.48
C ASP A 29 -13.21 -16.17 18.81
N THR A 30 -13.93 -15.36 19.54
CA THR A 30 -14.79 -14.33 18.93
C THR A 30 -14.60 -12.98 19.62
N ILE A 31 -14.10 -12.00 18.88
CA ILE A 31 -14.11 -10.60 19.29
C ILE A 31 -15.25 -9.93 18.54
N ASP A 32 -16.28 -9.51 19.26
CA ASP A 32 -17.28 -8.58 18.71
C ASP A 32 -16.74 -7.15 18.92
N ILE A 33 -16.21 -6.57 17.85
CA ILE A 33 -15.69 -5.20 17.86
C ILE A 33 -16.76 -4.16 17.50
N GLY A 34 -18.03 -4.55 17.41
CA GLY A 34 -19.13 -3.67 17.04
C GLY A 34 -18.95 -3.08 15.64
N ASP A 35 -19.27 -1.82 15.45
CA ASP A 35 -19.10 -1.14 14.17
C ASP A 35 -17.62 -0.86 13.88
N VAL A 36 -17.10 -1.49 12.81
CA VAL A 36 -15.77 -1.18 12.26
C VAL A 36 -15.94 -0.10 11.19
N GLU A 37 -15.48 1.10 11.48
CA GLU A 37 -15.38 2.14 10.45
C GLU A 37 -14.19 1.86 9.54
N ILE A 38 -14.45 1.42 8.32
CA ILE A 38 -13.42 1.32 7.28
C ILE A 38 -13.24 2.71 6.67
N LYS A 39 -12.17 3.38 7.07
CA LYS A 39 -11.80 4.67 6.49
C LYS A 39 -11.23 4.46 5.09
N GLY A 40 -11.73 5.24 4.14
CA GLY A 40 -11.13 5.32 2.82
C GLY A 40 -9.72 5.91 2.84
N HIS A 41 -9.11 6.01 1.69
CA HIS A 41 -7.81 6.66 1.56
C HIS A 41 -7.92 8.16 1.85
N ALA A 42 -6.92 8.72 2.51
CA ALA A 42 -6.93 10.13 2.92
C ALA A 42 -6.65 11.08 1.77
N SER A 43 -5.84 10.66 0.80
CA SER A 43 -5.43 11.44 -0.36
C SER A 43 -5.01 10.56 -1.52
N LEU A 44 -4.87 11.18 -2.66
CA LEU A 44 -4.44 10.62 -3.93
C LEU A 44 -3.34 11.52 -4.48
N ASP A 45 -2.29 10.92 -5.03
CA ASP A 45 -1.22 11.64 -5.72
C ASP A 45 -0.68 10.77 -6.87
N GLU A 46 0.14 11.32 -7.74
CA GLU A 46 0.60 10.68 -8.97
C GLU A 46 2.11 10.82 -9.19
N GLY A 47 2.63 10.01 -10.11
CA GLY A 47 4.00 10.09 -10.56
C GLY A 47 4.22 9.38 -11.89
N ASN A 48 5.39 9.58 -12.46
CA ASN A 48 5.82 8.86 -13.66
C ASN A 48 7.32 8.65 -13.70
N ASN A 49 7.74 7.66 -14.48
CA ASN A 49 9.13 7.45 -14.86
C ASN A 49 9.20 7.12 -16.37
N ALA A 50 9.67 8.08 -17.15
CA ALA A 50 9.77 7.98 -18.62
C ALA A 50 11.11 7.40 -19.10
N SER A 51 11.83 6.68 -18.25
CA SER A 51 13.17 6.16 -18.52
C SER A 51 13.33 4.71 -18.08
N ILE A 52 12.25 3.92 -18.14
CA ILE A 52 12.31 2.49 -17.90
C ILE A 52 13.01 1.85 -19.09
N GLY A 53 14.15 1.25 -18.82
CA GLY A 53 15.00 0.63 -19.86
C GLY A 53 15.10 -0.88 -19.68
N THR A 54 16.07 -1.46 -20.35
CA THR A 54 16.36 -2.91 -20.36
C THR A 54 17.11 -3.41 -19.12
N SER A 55 17.24 -2.55 -18.10
CA SER A 55 17.73 -2.93 -16.78
C SER A 55 16.69 -2.58 -15.71
N ALA A 56 16.61 -3.38 -14.65
CA ALA A 56 15.66 -3.12 -13.56
C ALA A 56 15.89 -1.73 -12.95
N THR A 57 14.90 -0.87 -13.04
CA THR A 57 14.92 0.53 -12.61
C THR A 57 13.79 0.75 -11.60
N GLN A 58 14.10 1.37 -10.49
CA GLN A 58 13.11 1.76 -9.49
C GLN A 58 12.13 2.78 -10.09
N LEU A 59 10.83 2.63 -9.84
CA LEU A 59 9.82 3.55 -10.36
C LEU A 59 10.09 4.96 -9.83
N THR A 60 10.35 5.08 -8.53
CA THR A 60 10.78 6.32 -7.88
C THR A 60 11.81 6.01 -6.80
N ALA A 61 12.84 6.83 -6.69
CA ALA A 61 13.82 6.77 -5.61
C ALA A 61 13.33 7.49 -4.34
N SER A 62 12.29 8.32 -4.47
CA SER A 62 11.72 9.06 -3.36
C SER A 62 10.94 8.14 -2.43
N ASP A 63 11.03 8.41 -1.13
CA ASP A 63 10.14 7.80 -0.15
C ASP A 63 8.71 8.25 -0.43
N THR A 64 7.85 7.31 -0.83
CA THR A 64 6.48 7.57 -1.29
C THR A 64 5.52 6.58 -0.62
N PRO A 65 5.24 6.77 0.68
CA PRO A 65 4.36 5.88 1.43
C PRO A 65 2.95 5.88 0.85
N CYS A 66 2.37 4.70 0.74
CA CYS A 66 1.01 4.51 0.23
C CYS A 66 0.37 3.26 0.84
N LYS A 67 -0.90 3.04 0.52
CA LYS A 67 -1.64 1.81 0.85
C LYS A 67 -2.02 1.03 -0.40
N HIS A 68 -2.16 1.75 -1.50
CA HIS A 68 -2.55 1.19 -2.79
C HIS A 68 -1.91 1.99 -3.91
N VAL A 69 -1.62 1.35 -5.03
CA VAL A 69 -1.10 1.99 -6.23
C VAL A 69 -1.70 1.35 -7.49
N ASP A 70 -2.10 2.19 -8.43
CA ASP A 70 -2.43 1.83 -9.80
C ASP A 70 -1.29 2.24 -10.71
N ILE A 71 -0.78 1.31 -11.48
CA ILE A 71 0.37 1.50 -12.38
C ILE A 71 -0.09 1.27 -13.81
N MET A 72 0.26 2.16 -14.72
CA MET A 72 -0.06 2.04 -16.14
C MET A 72 1.19 2.14 -17.00
N ALA A 73 1.36 1.22 -17.93
CA ALA A 73 2.28 1.39 -19.03
C ALA A 73 1.72 2.45 -19.99
N ALA A 74 2.48 3.51 -20.28
CA ALA A 74 1.98 4.61 -21.10
C ALA A 74 1.53 4.11 -22.48
N ILE A 75 0.48 4.73 -23.01
CA ILE A 75 -0.14 4.34 -24.30
C ILE A 75 0.86 4.48 -25.49
N ALA A 76 1.81 5.40 -25.34
CA ALA A 76 2.83 5.62 -26.37
C ALA A 76 3.99 4.63 -26.35
N ASN A 77 4.04 3.73 -25.37
CA ASN A 77 5.07 2.70 -25.28
C ASN A 77 5.07 1.79 -26.49
N THR A 78 6.26 1.38 -26.90
CA THR A 78 6.48 0.46 -28.03
C THR A 78 6.87 -0.94 -27.57
N GLY A 79 7.42 -1.04 -26.37
CA GLY A 79 7.81 -2.28 -25.73
C GLY A 79 6.86 -2.70 -24.60
N ILE A 80 7.23 -3.78 -23.94
CA ILE A 80 6.53 -4.33 -22.79
C ILE A 80 7.29 -3.92 -21.54
N ILE A 81 6.58 -3.39 -20.54
CA ILE A 81 7.15 -3.13 -19.20
C ILE A 81 6.79 -4.30 -18.28
N TYR A 82 7.76 -4.78 -17.53
CA TYR A 82 7.57 -5.81 -16.51
C TYR A 82 7.75 -5.18 -15.14
N ILE A 83 6.71 -5.23 -14.30
CA ILE A 83 6.68 -4.64 -12.94
C ILE A 83 6.97 -5.72 -11.91
N GLY A 84 7.75 -5.38 -10.89
CA GLY A 84 8.07 -6.27 -9.78
C GLY A 84 8.90 -5.58 -8.70
N GLY A 85 9.58 -6.34 -7.89
CA GLY A 85 10.55 -5.85 -6.89
C GLY A 85 11.94 -5.62 -7.49
N ALA A 86 12.93 -5.34 -6.66
CA ALA A 86 14.31 -5.01 -7.06
C ALA A 86 15.01 -6.06 -7.96
N GLY A 87 14.54 -7.31 -7.93
CA GLY A 87 15.07 -8.39 -8.78
C GLY A 87 14.22 -8.68 -10.02
N VAL A 88 13.35 -7.76 -10.44
CA VAL A 88 12.47 -7.96 -11.59
C VAL A 88 13.28 -8.19 -12.87
N ALA A 89 12.78 -9.16 -13.67
CA ALA A 89 13.31 -9.48 -14.99
C ALA A 89 12.14 -9.72 -15.96
N VAL A 90 12.41 -9.70 -17.26
CA VAL A 90 11.41 -9.93 -18.30
C VAL A 90 10.74 -11.32 -18.21
N THR A 91 11.30 -12.22 -17.42
CA THR A 91 10.76 -13.57 -17.20
C THR A 91 10.04 -13.73 -15.86
N THR A 92 10.11 -12.75 -14.97
CA THR A 92 9.58 -12.84 -13.59
C THR A 92 8.63 -11.72 -13.19
N GLY A 93 8.62 -10.61 -13.94
CA GLY A 93 7.74 -9.47 -13.69
C GLY A 93 6.34 -9.67 -14.24
N ILE A 94 5.42 -8.83 -13.80
CA ILE A 94 4.08 -8.70 -14.39
C ILE A 94 4.20 -7.87 -15.66
N ALA A 95 3.85 -8.47 -16.81
CA ALA A 95 3.95 -7.82 -18.11
C ALA A 95 2.80 -6.83 -18.31
N LEU A 96 3.13 -5.59 -18.66
CA LEU A 96 2.21 -4.52 -19.04
C LEU A 96 2.50 -4.10 -20.48
N TYR A 97 1.52 -4.25 -21.34
CA TYR A 97 1.53 -3.69 -22.69
C TYR A 97 1.07 -2.21 -22.63
N ALA A 98 1.30 -1.47 -23.69
CA ALA A 98 0.90 -0.08 -23.79
C ALA A 98 -0.60 0.10 -23.44
N GLY A 99 -0.88 0.89 -22.41
CA GLY A 99 -2.22 1.13 -21.88
C GLY A 99 -2.72 0.15 -20.82
N ASP A 100 -1.98 -0.94 -20.55
CA ASP A 100 -2.35 -1.86 -19.47
C ASP A 100 -2.15 -1.22 -18.08
N VAL A 101 -3.05 -1.58 -17.18
CA VAL A 101 -3.04 -1.14 -15.79
C VAL A 101 -2.87 -2.35 -14.86
N TYR A 102 -2.04 -2.17 -13.83
CA TYR A 102 -1.86 -3.13 -12.75
C TYR A 102 -2.03 -2.44 -11.40
N SER A 103 -2.88 -3.00 -10.56
CA SER A 103 -3.23 -2.46 -9.24
C SER A 103 -2.73 -3.39 -8.14
N LEU A 104 -2.14 -2.83 -7.09
CA LEU A 104 -1.70 -3.60 -5.93
C LEU A 104 -1.68 -2.77 -4.65
N ASP A 105 -1.81 -3.47 -3.52
CA ASP A 105 -1.59 -2.90 -2.19
C ASP A 105 -0.11 -3.02 -1.85
N ILE A 106 0.51 -1.90 -1.50
CA ILE A 106 1.92 -1.80 -1.14
C ILE A 106 2.15 -0.61 -0.22
N GLU A 107 3.11 -0.72 0.67
CA GLU A 107 3.39 0.32 1.68
C GLU A 107 4.13 1.53 1.11
N ASN A 108 4.81 1.37 -0.02
CA ASN A 108 5.64 2.43 -0.59
C ASN A 108 5.90 2.17 -2.09
N VAL A 109 5.71 3.18 -2.91
CA VAL A 109 5.96 3.09 -4.36
C VAL A 109 7.44 2.83 -4.68
N ASN A 110 8.36 3.27 -3.82
CA ASN A 110 9.79 3.04 -4.02
C ASN A 110 10.24 1.57 -3.92
N LEU A 111 9.36 0.67 -3.49
CA LEU A 111 9.61 -0.77 -3.50
C LEU A 111 9.40 -1.39 -4.89
N LEU A 112 8.81 -0.63 -5.82
CA LEU A 112 8.48 -1.08 -7.15
C LEU A 112 9.59 -0.77 -8.14
N TYR A 113 9.87 -1.75 -8.98
CA TYR A 113 10.84 -1.68 -10.07
C TYR A 113 10.18 -2.08 -11.39
N GLY A 114 10.64 -1.47 -12.45
CA GLY A 114 10.27 -1.81 -13.82
C GLY A 114 11.49 -2.19 -14.63
N ILE A 115 11.30 -3.10 -15.58
CA ILE A 115 12.25 -3.40 -16.65
C ILE A 115 11.46 -3.47 -17.94
N ALA A 116 11.99 -2.92 -19.02
CA ALA A 116 11.33 -2.92 -20.31
C ALA A 116 12.02 -3.85 -21.32
N SER A 117 11.27 -4.28 -22.32
CA SER A 117 11.81 -5.05 -23.44
C SER A 117 12.64 -4.20 -24.42
N VAL A 118 12.44 -2.89 -24.39
CA VAL A 118 13.20 -1.86 -25.15
C VAL A 118 13.48 -0.67 -24.25
N ASP A 119 14.43 0.18 -24.63
CA ASP A 119 14.80 1.36 -23.85
C ASP A 119 13.79 2.49 -24.00
N THR A 120 13.74 3.35 -22.96
CA THR A 120 12.96 4.59 -22.91
C THR A 120 11.45 4.43 -22.95
N GLU A 121 10.95 3.43 -22.24
CA GLU A 121 9.51 3.25 -22.01
C GLU A 121 9.06 4.07 -20.80
N ASP A 122 7.78 4.48 -20.78
CA ASP A 122 7.18 5.32 -19.73
C ASP A 122 6.20 4.50 -18.90
N VAL A 123 6.31 4.62 -17.59
CA VAL A 123 5.36 4.10 -16.61
C VAL A 123 4.79 5.25 -15.79
N GLN A 124 3.48 5.24 -15.61
CA GLN A 124 2.73 6.21 -14.84
C GLN A 124 2.04 5.50 -13.69
N TRP A 125 1.83 6.19 -12.58
CA TRP A 125 1.10 5.62 -11.45
C TRP A 125 0.32 6.67 -10.69
N VAL A 126 -0.71 6.19 -10.03
CA VAL A 126 -1.49 6.94 -9.04
C VAL A 126 -1.42 6.15 -7.73
N TYR A 127 -1.16 6.81 -6.62
CA TYR A 127 -1.07 6.15 -5.34
C TYR A 127 -1.99 6.80 -4.30
N TYR A 128 -2.44 5.99 -3.36
CA TYR A 128 -3.46 6.31 -2.37
C TYR A 128 -2.85 6.21 -0.96
N VAL A 129 -3.01 7.27 -0.18
CA VAL A 129 -2.45 7.39 1.17
C VAL A 129 -3.48 7.12 2.25
#